data_bfa814fcbb50d9fe82b2f28e5d86dd78
#
_entry.id   bfa814fcbb50d9fe82b2f28e5d86dd78
#
_cell.length_a   1.000
_cell.length_b   1.000
_cell.length_c   1.000
_cell.angle_alpha   90.00
_cell.angle_beta   90.00
_cell.angle_gamma   90.00
#
_symmetry.space_group_name_H-M   'P 1'
#
loop_
_entity.id
_entity.type
_entity.pdbx_description
1 polymer ?
#
loop_
_entity_poly.entity_id
_entity_poly.type
_entity_poly.pdbx_seq_one_letter_code
_entity_poly.pdbx_strand_id
1 'polypeptide(L)'
;MRVKMILPALQEAESPYWRPIKYSLFPPLGLATLAAYFRDDDEVELQDQHVETLNLDDEPDLVCIQVYVTNAYRAYHIADHYRQKGVYVAMGGLHVTSLPDEAAEHADTIILGPGEEAFPRFVADLRAGHPQKRYVARWRSIEHIPPVRRDLIKREKYFVPNSLVVSRGCPHHCDFCYKDAFYGEGKSFYTQRVDDALAEIDRLPGRHLYFLDDHLLGSPHFAAELFEEMRGMGRVFQSAATVASVLKGDLIEKAAEAGLRSVFLGFETFSPENLRSSNKLQNLSKDYVAAVERLHSLGIMINGSFVFGLDHDDKDVFRRTVEWGIEHSITTATFHILTPYPGTRLFQQMQQEGRITSYDWSKYDTRTVVYKTVGLTADELKQGYDWAYKEFYRWNNIFRASFGHDNLKQQLAHLFYMGGWKKFEPFWNFMIRYGHLNRMLPVLEQLLANTRRQKASRPSLAKTALGKVAF
;
A
#
# COMPACT_ATOMS: atom_id res chain seq x y z
N MET A 1 -0.15 29.46 10.87
CA MET A 1 -0.54 28.30 11.75
C MET A 1 0.61 27.32 11.78
N ARG A 2 1.01 26.84 12.96
CA ARG A 2 1.97 25.74 13.10
C ARG A 2 1.19 24.42 13.11
N VAL A 3 1.44 23.57 12.14
CA VAL A 3 0.71 22.32 11.91
C VAL A 3 1.66 21.13 11.98
N LYS A 4 1.30 20.14 12.75
CA LYS A 4 2.03 18.89 12.85
C LYS A 4 1.18 17.73 12.32
N MET A 5 1.69 17.04 11.31
CA MET A 5 1.04 15.88 10.71
C MET A 5 1.80 14.61 11.11
N ILE A 6 1.12 13.66 11.74
CA ILE A 6 1.75 12.50 12.37
C ILE A 6 1.21 11.19 11.77
N LEU A 7 2.13 10.32 11.37
CA LEU A 7 1.88 8.90 11.17
C LEU A 7 2.46 8.13 12.38
N PRO A 8 1.62 7.67 13.33
CA PRO A 8 2.09 6.85 14.44
C PRO A 8 2.63 5.51 13.98
N ALA A 9 3.68 5.01 14.63
CA ALA A 9 4.20 3.69 14.33
C ALA A 9 3.24 2.59 14.78
N LEU A 10 3.27 1.49 14.05
CA LEU A 10 2.70 0.23 14.50
C LEU A 10 3.47 -0.26 15.73
N GLN A 11 2.81 -0.97 16.64
CA GLN A 11 3.42 -1.43 17.88
C GLN A 11 4.73 -2.20 17.69
N GLU A 12 4.81 -3.02 16.63
CA GLU A 12 6.03 -3.75 16.27
C GLU A 12 7.19 -2.84 15.83
N ALA A 13 6.91 -1.63 15.34
CA ALA A 13 7.89 -0.67 14.86
C ALA A 13 8.33 0.34 15.92
N GLU A 14 7.75 0.31 17.11
CA GLU A 14 8.12 1.22 18.22
C GLU A 14 9.48 0.91 18.81
N SER A 15 9.99 -0.32 18.64
CA SER A 15 11.31 -0.69 19.13
C SER A 15 12.40 0.13 18.45
N PRO A 16 13.24 0.88 19.20
CA PRO A 16 14.35 1.62 18.63
C PRO A 16 15.47 0.70 18.10
N TYR A 17 15.44 -0.59 18.47
CA TYR A 17 16.48 -1.56 18.15
C TYR A 17 16.12 -2.49 16.99
N TRP A 18 14.83 -2.63 16.66
CA TRP A 18 14.36 -3.55 15.64
C TRP A 18 13.19 -2.95 14.86
N ARG A 19 13.47 -2.48 13.64
CA ARG A 19 12.44 -1.98 12.71
C ARG A 19 12.51 -2.76 11.40
N PRO A 20 11.54 -3.62 11.08
CA PRO A 20 11.50 -4.29 9.79
C PRO A 20 11.46 -3.29 8.63
N ILE A 21 12.20 -3.56 7.55
CA ILE A 21 12.29 -2.70 6.37
C ILE A 21 10.92 -2.33 5.78
N LYS A 22 9.93 -3.21 5.92
CA LYS A 22 8.56 -2.99 5.44
C LYS A 22 7.94 -1.67 5.91
N TYR A 23 8.36 -1.14 7.07
CA TYR A 23 7.87 0.13 7.63
C TYR A 23 8.60 1.36 7.11
N SER A 24 9.73 1.18 6.44
CA SER A 24 10.50 2.23 5.78
C SER A 24 10.47 2.11 4.26
N LEU A 25 9.48 1.38 3.71
CA LEU A 25 9.36 1.23 2.27
C LEU A 25 8.86 2.51 1.62
N PHE A 26 7.74 3.01 2.09
CA PHE A 26 6.99 4.10 1.45
C PHE A 26 6.80 5.27 2.39
N PRO A 27 6.94 6.51 1.90
CA PRO A 27 6.60 7.70 2.69
C PRO A 27 5.08 7.81 2.91
N PRO A 28 4.65 8.58 3.93
CA PRO A 28 3.24 8.79 4.26
C PRO A 28 2.54 9.73 3.27
N LEU A 29 2.31 9.27 2.04
CA LEU A 29 1.75 10.07 0.95
C LEU A 29 0.39 10.66 1.29
N GLY A 30 -0.45 9.96 2.04
CA GLY A 30 -1.77 10.47 2.44
C GLY A 30 -1.65 11.79 3.21
N LEU A 31 -0.77 11.85 4.20
CA LEU A 31 -0.51 13.08 4.96
C LEU A 31 0.14 14.16 4.07
N ALA A 32 1.12 13.79 3.25
CA ALA A 32 1.79 14.73 2.34
C ALA A 32 0.82 15.30 1.28
N THR A 33 -0.19 14.53 0.85
CA THR A 33 -1.28 15.01 -0.02
C THR A 33 -2.15 16.02 0.71
N LEU A 34 -2.58 15.71 1.94
CA LEU A 34 -3.42 16.61 2.73
C LEU A 34 -2.68 17.88 3.16
N ALA A 35 -1.36 17.80 3.37
CA ALA A 35 -0.53 18.97 3.67
C ALA A 35 -0.60 20.06 2.59
N ALA A 36 -0.91 19.70 1.36
CA ALA A 36 -1.03 20.64 0.24
C ALA A 36 -2.27 21.56 0.30
N TYR A 37 -3.19 21.32 1.24
CA TYR A 37 -4.35 22.19 1.48
C TYR A 37 -4.09 23.28 2.50
N PHE A 38 -2.92 23.30 3.15
CA PHE A 38 -2.50 24.43 3.97
C PHE A 38 -1.96 25.56 3.09
N ARG A 39 -1.90 26.77 3.64
CA ARG A 39 -1.38 27.95 2.93
C ARG A 39 0.14 27.96 2.96
N ASP A 40 0.73 28.76 2.08
CA ASP A 40 2.18 28.94 1.99
C ASP A 40 2.79 29.58 3.25
N ASP A 41 1.98 30.35 3.99
CA ASP A 41 2.37 30.97 5.28
C ASP A 41 2.17 30.06 6.50
N ASP A 42 1.65 28.84 6.32
CA ASP A 42 1.59 27.85 7.38
C ASP A 42 2.90 27.09 7.52
N GLU A 43 3.35 26.93 8.73
CA GLU A 43 4.48 26.07 9.06
C GLU A 43 3.98 24.64 9.26
N VAL A 44 4.21 23.78 8.28
CA VAL A 44 3.74 22.39 8.29
C VAL A 44 4.93 21.45 8.48
N GLU A 45 4.88 20.62 9.54
CA GLU A 45 5.81 19.53 9.78
C GLU A 45 5.11 18.18 9.57
N LEU A 46 5.79 17.23 8.90
CA LEU A 46 5.34 15.86 8.74
C LEU A 46 6.31 14.93 9.48
N GLN A 47 5.79 14.17 10.44
CA GLN A 47 6.55 13.19 11.21
C GLN A 47 5.99 11.77 11.03
N ASP A 48 6.86 10.85 10.64
CA ASP A 48 6.55 9.43 10.52
C ASP A 48 7.33 8.66 11.60
N GLN A 49 6.62 8.18 12.62
CA GLN A 49 7.21 7.45 13.73
C GLN A 49 7.85 6.11 13.31
N HIS A 50 7.55 5.59 12.12
CA HIS A 50 8.22 4.40 11.62
C HIS A 50 9.69 4.64 11.31
N VAL A 51 10.09 5.86 10.97
CA VAL A 51 11.45 6.20 10.53
C VAL A 51 12.16 7.20 11.43
N GLU A 52 11.44 7.85 12.36
CA GLU A 52 12.01 8.84 13.30
C GLU A 52 11.31 8.81 14.66
N THR A 53 11.94 9.42 15.64
CA THR A 53 11.34 9.61 16.97
C THR A 53 10.46 10.86 16.95
N LEU A 54 9.23 10.74 17.46
CA LEU A 54 8.34 11.90 17.60
C LEU A 54 8.82 12.82 18.72
N ASN A 55 8.82 14.11 18.43
CA ASN A 55 8.87 15.12 19.49
C ASN A 55 7.42 15.39 19.95
N LEU A 56 7.13 15.20 21.23
CA LEU A 56 5.84 15.46 21.84
C LEU A 56 5.87 16.65 22.80
N ASP A 57 7.03 17.33 22.94
CA ASP A 57 7.20 18.44 23.87
C ASP A 57 6.82 19.79 23.24
N ASP A 58 6.57 19.83 21.94
CA ASP A 58 6.14 21.01 21.20
C ASP A 58 4.65 21.32 21.41
N GLU A 59 4.24 22.52 20.99
CA GLU A 59 2.87 23.02 21.08
C GLU A 59 2.45 23.65 19.74
N PRO A 60 2.16 22.84 18.70
CA PRO A 60 1.60 23.35 17.46
C PRO A 60 0.16 23.86 17.65
N ASP A 61 -0.34 24.63 16.70
CA ASP A 61 -1.74 25.08 16.71
C ASP A 61 -2.70 23.94 16.33
N LEU A 62 -2.23 23.00 15.52
CA LEU A 62 -3.01 21.86 15.01
C LEU A 62 -2.13 20.60 14.91
N VAL A 63 -2.66 19.49 15.40
CA VAL A 63 -2.10 18.16 15.15
C VAL A 63 -3.07 17.34 14.29
N CYS A 64 -2.59 16.79 13.17
CA CYS A 64 -3.35 15.89 12.31
C CYS A 64 -2.74 14.48 12.38
N ILE A 65 -3.52 13.46 12.73
CA ILE A 65 -3.04 12.09 12.92
C ILE A 65 -3.73 11.15 11.94
N GLN A 66 -2.92 10.39 11.18
CA GLN A 66 -3.42 9.31 10.33
C GLN A 66 -3.46 8.01 11.11
N VAL A 67 -4.63 7.36 11.16
CA VAL A 67 -4.85 6.18 12.01
C VAL A 67 -5.18 4.95 11.17
N TYR A 68 -4.33 3.92 11.30
CA TYR A 68 -4.59 2.55 10.86
C TYR A 68 -5.08 1.71 12.05
N VAL A 69 -5.66 0.54 11.79
CA VAL A 69 -6.18 -0.32 12.86
C VAL A 69 -5.09 -0.69 13.88
N THR A 70 -3.91 -1.07 13.41
CA THR A 70 -2.81 -1.58 14.27
C THR A 70 -2.01 -0.50 14.99
N ASN A 71 -2.25 0.79 14.70
CA ASN A 71 -1.64 1.89 15.45
C ASN A 71 -2.67 2.75 16.21
N ALA A 72 -3.92 2.31 16.30
CA ALA A 72 -5.01 3.09 16.89
C ALA A 72 -4.70 3.52 18.33
N TYR A 73 -4.31 2.61 19.20
CA TYR A 73 -3.99 2.93 20.60
C TYR A 73 -2.81 3.91 20.73
N ARG A 74 -1.80 3.77 19.86
CA ARG A 74 -0.70 4.73 19.81
C ARG A 74 -1.16 6.10 19.35
N ALA A 75 -2.02 6.15 18.34
CA ALA A 75 -2.63 7.38 17.85
C ALA A 75 -3.46 8.08 18.93
N TYR A 76 -4.27 7.33 19.68
CA TYR A 76 -5.08 7.86 20.79
C TYR A 76 -4.20 8.43 21.90
N HIS A 77 -3.15 7.71 22.28
CA HIS A 77 -2.19 8.21 23.28
C HIS A 77 -1.54 9.54 22.86
N ILE A 78 -1.13 9.66 21.59
CA ILE A 78 -0.56 10.90 21.04
C ILE A 78 -1.61 12.02 21.03
N ALA A 79 -2.82 11.70 20.59
CA ALA A 79 -3.93 12.65 20.52
C ALA A 79 -4.29 13.21 21.91
N ASP A 80 -4.46 12.35 22.90
CA ASP A 80 -4.78 12.72 24.26
C ASP A 80 -3.68 13.58 24.91
N HIS A 81 -2.40 13.26 24.63
CA HIS A 81 -1.27 14.05 25.08
C HIS A 81 -1.35 15.49 24.57
N TYR A 82 -1.59 15.72 23.28
CA TYR A 82 -1.70 17.06 22.73
C TYR A 82 -2.97 17.80 23.18
N ARG A 83 -4.09 17.10 23.31
CA ARG A 83 -5.33 17.69 23.84
C ARG A 83 -5.18 18.15 25.30
N GLN A 84 -4.45 17.40 26.12
CA GLN A 84 -4.12 17.82 27.50
C GLN A 84 -3.28 19.11 27.55
N LYS A 85 -2.50 19.38 26.50
CA LYS A 85 -1.76 20.64 26.33
C LYS A 85 -2.62 21.77 25.73
N GLY A 86 -3.89 21.50 25.41
CA GLY A 86 -4.79 22.48 24.77
C GLY A 86 -4.58 22.63 23.26
N VAL A 87 -3.81 21.74 22.64
CA VAL A 87 -3.59 21.72 21.18
C VAL A 87 -4.78 21.06 20.48
N TYR A 88 -5.24 21.67 19.39
CA TYR A 88 -6.34 21.12 18.60
C TYR A 88 -5.92 19.86 17.84
N VAL A 89 -6.68 18.77 17.98
CA VAL A 89 -6.36 17.47 17.35
C VAL A 89 -7.42 17.05 16.37
N ALA A 90 -7.00 16.76 15.11
CA ALA A 90 -7.82 16.16 14.08
C ALA A 90 -7.30 14.74 13.73
N MET A 91 -8.19 13.78 13.60
CA MET A 91 -7.84 12.40 13.25
C MET A 91 -8.61 11.95 12.01
N GLY A 92 -7.94 11.14 11.18
CA GLY A 92 -8.53 10.53 9.99
C GLY A 92 -7.83 9.23 9.60
N GLY A 93 -8.35 8.57 8.58
CA GLY A 93 -7.80 7.32 8.07
C GLY A 93 -8.72 6.12 8.22
N LEU A 94 -8.21 4.94 7.93
CA LEU A 94 -9.00 3.71 7.83
C LEU A 94 -9.72 3.36 9.13
N HIS A 95 -9.01 3.41 10.25
CA HIS A 95 -9.56 3.04 11.55
C HIS A 95 -10.63 4.04 12.02
N VAL A 96 -10.34 5.34 11.90
CA VAL A 96 -11.28 6.42 12.25
C VAL A 96 -12.58 6.31 11.44
N THR A 97 -12.48 5.95 10.17
CA THR A 97 -13.65 5.75 9.30
C THR A 97 -14.47 4.52 9.70
N SER A 98 -13.80 3.45 10.14
CA SER A 98 -14.45 2.20 10.53
C SER A 98 -15.06 2.25 11.93
N LEU A 99 -14.43 2.99 12.87
CA LEU A 99 -14.85 3.11 14.27
C LEU A 99 -14.88 4.60 14.70
N PRO A 100 -15.78 5.39 14.09
CA PRO A 100 -15.78 6.84 14.28
C PRO A 100 -16.12 7.27 15.71
N ASP A 101 -16.96 6.54 16.42
CA ASP A 101 -17.36 6.90 17.79
C ASP A 101 -16.21 6.69 18.77
N GLU A 102 -15.46 5.57 18.65
CA GLU A 102 -14.25 5.32 19.43
C GLU A 102 -13.20 6.42 19.19
N ALA A 103 -12.91 6.74 17.92
CA ALA A 103 -11.93 7.76 17.57
C ALA A 103 -12.33 9.17 18.04
N ALA A 104 -13.62 9.49 18.06
CA ALA A 104 -14.14 10.80 18.48
C ALA A 104 -13.92 11.09 19.97
N GLU A 105 -13.68 10.09 20.81
CA GLU A 105 -13.34 10.26 22.22
C GLU A 105 -11.95 10.92 22.39
N HIS A 106 -11.05 10.70 21.42
CA HIS A 106 -9.66 11.10 21.45
C HIS A 106 -9.32 12.32 20.57
N ALA A 107 -10.28 12.85 19.79
CA ALA A 107 -10.02 13.96 18.87
C ALA A 107 -11.06 15.08 19.00
N ASP A 108 -10.67 16.31 18.67
CA ASP A 108 -11.59 17.45 18.58
C ASP A 108 -12.39 17.39 17.27
N THR A 109 -11.76 16.88 16.21
CA THR A 109 -12.40 16.62 14.91
C THR A 109 -11.97 15.25 14.35
N ILE A 110 -12.94 14.54 13.75
CA ILE A 110 -12.67 13.32 12.97
C ILE A 110 -13.06 13.51 11.51
N ILE A 111 -12.23 12.92 10.60
CA ILE A 111 -12.41 12.98 9.16
C ILE A 111 -12.66 11.58 8.63
N LEU A 112 -13.82 11.34 8.03
CA LEU A 112 -14.30 10.03 7.62
C LEU A 112 -14.25 9.88 6.10
N GLY A 113 -13.71 8.75 5.64
CA GLY A 113 -13.48 8.45 4.23
C GLY A 113 -12.26 9.16 3.65
N PRO A 114 -12.17 9.26 2.31
CA PRO A 114 -11.08 9.94 1.62
C PRO A 114 -10.96 11.41 2.02
N GLY A 115 -9.77 11.80 2.47
CA GLY A 115 -9.54 13.14 3.02
C GLY A 115 -9.55 14.26 1.99
N GLU A 116 -9.31 13.98 0.72
CA GLU A 116 -9.11 14.99 -0.32
C GLU A 116 -10.30 15.94 -0.50
N GLU A 117 -11.51 15.51 -0.15
CA GLU A 117 -12.71 16.35 -0.16
C GLU A 117 -13.05 16.95 1.21
N ALA A 118 -12.97 16.15 2.26
CA ALA A 118 -13.39 16.54 3.59
C ALA A 118 -12.38 17.45 4.30
N PHE A 119 -11.08 17.22 4.11
CA PHE A 119 -10.01 17.94 4.79
C PHE A 119 -9.94 19.44 4.44
N PRO A 120 -10.03 19.88 3.17
CA PRO A 120 -10.03 21.31 2.86
C PRO A 120 -11.24 22.06 3.47
N ARG A 121 -12.39 21.40 3.62
CA ARG A 121 -13.53 22.00 4.36
C ARG A 121 -13.20 22.16 5.83
N PHE A 122 -12.62 21.14 6.45
CA PHE A 122 -12.17 21.21 7.83
C PHE A 122 -11.17 22.36 8.04
N VAL A 123 -10.15 22.50 7.19
CA VAL A 123 -9.14 23.56 7.30
C VAL A 123 -9.79 24.96 7.17
N ALA A 124 -10.76 25.11 6.27
CA ALA A 124 -11.50 26.37 6.10
C ALA A 124 -12.31 26.73 7.35
N ASP A 125 -13.08 25.78 7.90
CA ASP A 125 -13.90 25.98 9.09
C ASP A 125 -13.05 26.22 10.34
N LEU A 126 -11.91 25.51 10.48
CA LEU A 126 -10.96 25.73 11.57
C LEU A 126 -10.42 27.16 11.56
N ARG A 127 -10.05 27.68 10.39
CA ARG A 127 -9.58 29.08 10.24
C ARG A 127 -10.66 30.10 10.52
N ALA A 128 -11.91 29.75 10.22
CA ALA A 128 -13.05 30.60 10.53
C ALA A 128 -13.48 30.54 12.02
N GLY A 129 -12.83 29.67 12.83
CA GLY A 129 -13.11 29.55 14.26
C GLY A 129 -14.34 28.69 14.61
N HIS A 130 -14.89 27.94 13.66
CA HIS A 130 -16.09 27.11 13.89
C HIS A 130 -15.96 25.71 13.27
N PRO A 131 -14.88 24.94 13.57
CA PRO A 131 -14.72 23.59 13.07
C PRO A 131 -15.81 22.66 13.61
N GLN A 132 -16.24 21.72 12.75
CA GLN A 132 -17.20 20.68 13.11
C GLN A 132 -16.47 19.49 13.75
N LYS A 133 -17.19 18.73 14.59
CA LYS A 133 -16.65 17.51 15.20
C LYS A 133 -16.42 16.38 14.19
N ARG A 134 -17.20 16.35 13.08
CA ARG A 134 -17.14 15.32 12.06
C ARG A 134 -17.22 15.91 10.66
N TYR A 135 -16.30 15.47 9.79
CA TYR A 135 -16.34 15.75 8.37
C TYR A 135 -16.39 14.42 7.62
N VAL A 136 -17.41 14.26 6.79
CA VAL A 136 -17.59 13.05 5.95
C VAL A 136 -17.35 13.45 4.51
N ALA A 137 -16.57 12.66 3.79
CA ALA A 137 -16.35 12.87 2.37
C ALA A 137 -17.68 12.65 1.59
N ARG A 138 -18.11 13.67 0.84
CA ARG A 138 -19.41 13.69 0.15
C ARG A 138 -19.37 13.13 -1.25
N TRP A 139 -18.27 13.34 -1.95
CA TRP A 139 -18.04 12.82 -3.31
C TRP A 139 -16.66 12.19 -3.46
N ARG A 140 -16.47 11.52 -4.58
CA ARG A 140 -15.29 10.71 -4.88
C ARG A 140 -14.63 11.26 -6.14
N SER A 141 -13.60 12.10 -5.96
CA SER A 141 -12.74 12.60 -7.03
C SER A 141 -11.35 12.89 -6.48
N ILE A 142 -10.36 12.65 -7.30
CA ILE A 142 -8.96 13.08 -7.11
C ILE A 142 -8.46 13.88 -8.32
N GLU A 143 -9.39 14.41 -9.12
CA GLU A 143 -9.07 15.36 -10.17
C GLU A 143 -8.71 16.71 -9.55
N HIS A 144 -7.67 17.35 -10.09
CA HIS A 144 -7.22 18.69 -9.68
C HIS A 144 -6.84 18.82 -8.20
N ILE A 145 -6.43 17.72 -7.55
CA ILE A 145 -5.84 17.82 -6.20
C ILE A 145 -4.51 18.57 -6.27
N PRO A 146 -4.16 19.36 -5.24
CA PRO A 146 -2.87 20.03 -5.19
C PRO A 146 -1.71 19.04 -5.30
N PRO A 147 -0.55 19.46 -5.83
CA PRO A 147 0.64 18.63 -5.85
C PRO A 147 1.04 18.16 -4.45
N VAL A 148 1.43 16.89 -4.34
CA VAL A 148 1.87 16.30 -3.06
C VAL A 148 3.07 17.08 -2.49
N ARG A 149 3.01 17.47 -1.23
CA ARG A 149 4.06 18.18 -0.49
C ARG A 149 5.25 17.25 -0.20
N ARG A 150 5.95 16.87 -1.27
CA ARG A 150 7.11 15.97 -1.20
C ARG A 150 8.32 16.61 -0.52
N ASP A 151 8.35 17.91 -0.41
CA ASP A 151 9.31 18.70 0.35
C ASP A 151 9.29 18.36 1.85
N LEU A 152 8.14 17.96 2.40
CA LEU A 152 7.99 17.52 3.78
C LEU A 152 8.48 16.08 4.04
N ILE A 153 8.75 15.32 2.98
CA ILE A 153 9.17 13.92 3.07
C ILE A 153 10.68 13.82 3.18
N LYS A 154 11.18 13.21 4.24
CA LYS A 154 12.61 12.90 4.46
C LYS A 154 13.00 11.69 3.57
N ARG A 155 13.22 11.94 2.28
CA ARG A 155 13.39 10.91 1.22
C ARG A 155 14.45 9.86 1.55
N GLU A 156 15.52 10.26 2.24
CA GLU A 156 16.65 9.41 2.63
C GLU A 156 16.26 8.31 3.63
N LYS A 157 15.11 8.47 4.29
CA LYS A 157 14.58 7.49 5.25
C LYS A 157 13.80 6.34 4.60
N TYR A 158 13.48 6.44 3.30
CA TYR A 158 12.62 5.48 2.62
C TYR A 158 13.35 4.75 1.51
N PHE A 159 13.07 3.45 1.38
CA PHE A 159 13.64 2.62 0.32
C PHE A 159 13.00 2.91 -1.04
N VAL A 160 11.72 3.23 -1.07
CA VAL A 160 10.94 3.56 -2.27
C VAL A 160 10.31 4.96 -2.14
N PRO A 161 11.13 6.02 -2.16
CA PRO A 161 10.65 7.39 -1.95
C PRO A 161 9.79 7.91 -3.11
N ASN A 162 9.89 7.30 -4.30
CA ASN A 162 9.14 7.67 -5.49
C ASN A 162 7.83 6.88 -5.63
N SER A 163 7.10 6.75 -4.54
CA SER A 163 5.74 6.21 -4.58
C SER A 163 4.73 7.29 -4.98
N LEU A 164 3.65 6.87 -5.63
CA LEU A 164 2.56 7.74 -6.06
C LEU A 164 1.24 6.97 -6.08
N VAL A 165 0.14 7.70 -6.17
CA VAL A 165 -1.20 7.15 -6.28
C VAL A 165 -1.95 7.96 -7.33
N VAL A 166 -2.42 7.30 -8.38
CA VAL A 166 -3.16 7.90 -9.50
C VAL A 166 -4.61 7.44 -9.57
N SER A 167 -4.96 6.43 -8.76
CA SER A 167 -6.33 5.96 -8.61
C SER A 167 -6.65 5.65 -7.15
N ARG A 168 -7.91 5.59 -6.81
CA ARG A 168 -8.40 5.23 -5.47
C ARG A 168 -9.41 4.11 -5.57
N GLY A 169 -9.28 3.14 -4.66
CA GLY A 169 -10.21 2.02 -4.55
C GLY A 169 -10.01 0.93 -5.58
N CYS A 170 -11.01 0.07 -5.70
CA CYS A 170 -10.99 -1.10 -6.57
C CYS A 170 -12.41 -1.39 -7.03
N PRO A 171 -12.64 -1.81 -8.29
CA PRO A 171 -13.98 -2.13 -8.79
C PRO A 171 -14.57 -3.41 -8.20
N HIS A 172 -13.80 -4.20 -7.45
CA HIS A 172 -14.24 -5.45 -6.84
C HIS A 172 -14.72 -5.25 -5.40
N HIS A 173 -15.51 -6.17 -4.86
CA HIS A 173 -16.17 -6.09 -3.55
C HIS A 173 -15.88 -7.33 -2.69
N CYS A 174 -14.59 -7.62 -2.45
CA CYS A 174 -14.17 -8.73 -1.57
C CYS A 174 -14.55 -8.42 -0.12
N ASP A 175 -15.18 -9.39 0.57
CA ASP A 175 -15.78 -9.17 1.89
C ASP A 175 -14.75 -8.87 3.00
N PHE A 176 -13.51 -9.31 2.83
CA PHE A 176 -12.40 -9.04 3.76
C PHE A 176 -11.69 -7.70 3.49
N CYS A 177 -11.98 -7.02 2.37
CA CYS A 177 -11.23 -5.86 1.96
C CYS A 177 -11.74 -4.58 2.63
N TYR A 178 -10.85 -3.81 3.23
CA TYR A 178 -11.16 -2.53 3.89
C TYR A 178 -11.78 -1.47 2.96
N LYS A 179 -11.62 -1.64 1.66
CA LYS A 179 -12.02 -0.66 0.66
C LYS A 179 -13.49 -0.24 0.82
N ASP A 180 -14.40 -1.20 0.92
CA ASP A 180 -15.83 -0.89 1.04
C ASP A 180 -16.15 -0.18 2.36
N ALA A 181 -15.43 -0.51 3.46
CA ALA A 181 -15.56 0.20 4.72
C ALA A 181 -15.03 1.65 4.65
N PHE A 182 -13.94 1.88 3.92
CA PHE A 182 -13.30 3.19 3.82
C PHE A 182 -14.01 4.14 2.85
N TYR A 183 -14.39 3.63 1.68
CA TYR A 183 -15.05 4.46 0.67
C TYR A 183 -16.56 4.59 0.92
N GLY A 184 -17.18 3.69 1.71
CA GLY A 184 -18.61 3.72 2.01
C GLY A 184 -19.48 3.57 0.77
N GLU A 185 -20.66 4.19 0.81
CA GLU A 185 -21.57 4.22 -0.33
C GLU A 185 -21.04 5.10 -1.47
N GLY A 186 -21.33 4.73 -2.70
CA GLY A 186 -20.98 5.49 -3.90
C GLY A 186 -19.92 4.82 -4.77
N LYS A 187 -19.19 5.63 -5.54
CA LYS A 187 -18.19 5.15 -6.50
C LYS A 187 -16.99 4.55 -5.78
N SER A 188 -16.81 3.25 -5.91
CA SER A 188 -15.77 2.48 -5.22
C SER A 188 -14.41 2.51 -5.92
N PHE A 189 -14.33 3.10 -7.12
CA PHE A 189 -13.11 3.24 -7.91
C PHE A 189 -13.16 4.54 -8.74
N TYR A 190 -12.11 5.34 -8.69
CA TYR A 190 -11.95 6.59 -9.44
C TYR A 190 -10.47 6.92 -9.66
N THR A 191 -10.17 7.71 -10.70
CA THR A 191 -8.81 8.01 -11.16
C THR A 191 -8.56 9.51 -11.18
N GLN A 192 -7.30 9.91 -11.21
CA GLN A 192 -6.89 11.24 -11.68
C GLN A 192 -7.17 11.37 -13.19
N ARG A 193 -6.96 12.58 -13.70
CA ARG A 193 -6.76 12.78 -15.14
C ARG A 193 -5.38 12.26 -15.52
N VAL A 194 -5.23 11.77 -16.76
CA VAL A 194 -3.93 11.26 -17.21
C VAL A 194 -2.86 12.35 -17.18
N ASP A 195 -3.20 13.58 -17.59
CA ASP A 195 -2.28 14.73 -17.56
C ASP A 195 -1.76 15.03 -16.14
N ASP A 196 -2.64 14.98 -15.12
CA ASP A 196 -2.28 15.22 -13.72
C ASP A 196 -1.35 14.10 -13.21
N ALA A 197 -1.63 12.85 -13.57
CA ALA A 197 -0.80 11.69 -13.24
C ALA A 197 0.59 11.79 -13.88
N LEU A 198 0.67 12.17 -15.15
CA LEU A 198 1.94 12.38 -15.87
C LEU A 198 2.75 13.54 -15.28
N ALA A 199 2.09 14.64 -14.92
CA ALA A 199 2.74 15.78 -14.29
C ALA A 199 3.36 15.38 -12.93
N GLU A 200 2.68 14.52 -12.15
CA GLU A 200 3.23 13.99 -10.91
C GLU A 200 4.42 13.04 -11.17
N ILE A 201 4.32 12.17 -12.17
CA ILE A 201 5.42 11.27 -12.58
C ILE A 201 6.66 12.07 -12.99
N ASP A 202 6.50 13.16 -13.76
CA ASP A 202 7.62 13.98 -14.22
C ASP A 202 8.36 14.70 -13.09
N ARG A 203 7.66 15.06 -12.01
CA ARG A 203 8.28 15.67 -10.81
C ARG A 203 9.15 14.68 -10.01
N LEU A 204 8.96 13.36 -10.19
CA LEU A 204 9.69 12.35 -9.44
C LEU A 204 11.09 12.12 -10.05
N PRO A 205 12.17 12.22 -9.25
CA PRO A 205 13.53 12.01 -9.73
C PRO A 205 13.83 10.52 -9.93
N GLY A 206 14.84 10.22 -10.76
CA GLY A 206 15.27 8.84 -11.02
C GLY A 206 14.34 8.10 -11.96
N ARG A 207 14.48 6.78 -12.02
CA ARG A 207 13.74 5.93 -12.96
C ARG A 207 12.63 5.12 -12.27
N HIS A 208 12.86 4.72 -11.02
CA HIS A 208 11.97 3.83 -10.28
C HIS A 208 10.75 4.57 -9.76
N LEU A 209 9.57 3.97 -9.97
CA LEU A 209 8.28 4.40 -9.43
C LEU A 209 7.59 3.23 -8.74
N TYR A 210 6.75 3.52 -7.77
CA TYR A 210 5.85 2.54 -7.20
C TYR A 210 4.42 3.12 -7.12
N PHE A 211 3.50 2.53 -7.85
CA PHE A 211 2.08 2.87 -7.78
C PHE A 211 1.46 2.15 -6.57
N LEU A 212 1.09 2.93 -5.56
CA LEU A 212 0.43 2.44 -4.33
C LEU A 212 -1.09 2.33 -4.47
N ASP A 213 -1.54 2.29 -5.70
CA ASP A 213 -2.95 2.13 -6.05
C ASP A 213 -3.47 0.78 -5.59
N ASP A 214 -4.70 0.71 -5.07
CA ASP A 214 -5.35 -0.55 -4.70
C ASP A 214 -5.49 -1.48 -5.92
N HIS A 215 -5.72 -0.90 -7.12
CA HIS A 215 -5.80 -1.63 -8.38
C HIS A 215 -5.59 -0.72 -9.59
N LEU A 216 -4.34 -0.46 -9.96
CA LEU A 216 -3.98 0.44 -11.09
C LEU A 216 -4.69 0.07 -12.40
N LEU A 217 -4.87 -1.22 -12.68
CA LEU A 217 -5.54 -1.74 -13.88
C LEU A 217 -7.08 -1.75 -13.76
N GLY A 218 -7.65 -1.15 -12.72
CA GLY A 218 -9.09 -1.16 -12.43
C GLY A 218 -9.94 -0.39 -13.43
N SER A 219 -9.37 0.63 -14.10
CA SER A 219 -9.95 1.28 -15.28
C SER A 219 -9.07 0.99 -16.50
N PRO A 220 -9.47 0.06 -17.40
CA PRO A 220 -8.65 -0.27 -18.55
C PRO A 220 -8.40 0.91 -19.49
N HIS A 221 -9.36 1.83 -19.64
CA HIS A 221 -9.22 3.02 -20.47
C HIS A 221 -8.15 3.97 -19.91
N PHE A 222 -8.27 4.38 -18.64
CA PHE A 222 -7.29 5.22 -17.97
C PHE A 222 -5.89 4.61 -17.98
N ALA A 223 -5.79 3.32 -17.63
CA ALA A 223 -4.50 2.63 -17.57
C ALA A 223 -3.84 2.50 -18.95
N ALA A 224 -4.63 2.21 -20.00
CA ALA A 224 -4.10 2.11 -21.36
C ALA A 224 -3.55 3.46 -21.85
N GLU A 225 -4.28 4.55 -21.62
CA GLU A 225 -3.86 5.92 -21.98
C GLU A 225 -2.60 6.32 -21.17
N LEU A 226 -2.60 6.11 -19.85
CA LEU A 226 -1.45 6.39 -19.00
C LEU A 226 -0.19 5.62 -19.47
N PHE A 227 -0.31 4.34 -19.78
CA PHE A 227 0.83 3.54 -20.21
C PHE A 227 1.34 3.93 -21.62
N GLU A 228 0.44 4.32 -22.52
CA GLU A 228 0.85 4.83 -23.83
C GLU A 228 1.68 6.11 -23.69
N GLU A 229 1.25 7.05 -22.86
CA GLU A 229 1.98 8.30 -22.62
C GLU A 229 3.28 8.09 -21.80
N MET A 230 3.31 7.09 -20.90
CA MET A 230 4.53 6.72 -20.17
C MET A 230 5.56 6.01 -21.04
N ARG A 231 5.17 5.50 -22.22
CA ARG A 231 6.08 4.81 -23.14
C ARG A 231 7.20 5.77 -23.58
N GLY A 232 8.43 5.37 -23.38
CA GLY A 232 9.61 6.19 -23.73
C GLY A 232 10.09 7.15 -22.65
N MET A 233 9.38 7.34 -21.54
CA MET A 233 9.85 8.14 -20.39
C MET A 233 11.04 7.50 -19.65
N GLY A 234 11.41 6.26 -19.99
CA GLY A 234 12.51 5.53 -19.35
C GLY A 234 12.25 5.12 -17.90
N ARG A 235 10.99 5.14 -17.46
CA ARG A 235 10.59 4.73 -16.12
C ARG A 235 10.59 3.20 -16.00
N VAL A 236 10.83 2.71 -14.77
CA VAL A 236 10.58 1.32 -14.35
C VAL A 236 9.67 1.38 -13.14
N PHE A 237 8.62 0.56 -13.11
CA PHE A 237 7.66 0.67 -12.03
C PHE A 237 7.12 -0.66 -11.52
N GLN A 238 6.52 -0.59 -10.35
CA GLN A 238 5.81 -1.66 -9.66
C GLN A 238 4.37 -1.21 -9.37
N SER A 239 3.43 -2.14 -9.35
CA SER A 239 2.04 -1.87 -8.99
C SER A 239 1.32 -3.12 -8.49
N ALA A 240 0.06 -2.97 -8.06
CA ALA A 240 -0.82 -4.08 -7.75
C ALA A 240 -1.73 -4.42 -8.93
N ALA A 241 -2.08 -5.70 -9.06
CA ALA A 241 -3.00 -6.21 -10.07
C ALA A 241 -3.83 -7.40 -9.53
N THR A 242 -4.90 -7.75 -10.24
CA THR A 242 -5.63 -9.00 -10.04
C THR A 242 -5.28 -10.00 -11.13
N VAL A 243 -5.43 -11.30 -10.86
CA VAL A 243 -5.26 -12.35 -11.88
C VAL A 243 -6.14 -12.07 -13.10
N ALA A 244 -7.39 -11.64 -12.87
CA ALA A 244 -8.32 -11.30 -13.95
C ALA A 244 -7.81 -10.16 -14.84
N SER A 245 -7.20 -9.11 -14.27
CA SER A 245 -6.66 -8.00 -15.06
C SER A 245 -5.42 -8.39 -15.86
N VAL A 246 -4.59 -9.29 -15.33
CA VAL A 246 -3.44 -9.84 -16.07
C VAL A 246 -3.88 -10.64 -17.28
N LEU A 247 -4.97 -11.41 -17.18
CA LEU A 247 -5.46 -12.28 -18.27
C LEU A 247 -6.32 -11.54 -19.30
N LYS A 248 -6.76 -10.31 -19.01
CA LYS A 248 -7.73 -9.59 -19.85
C LYS A 248 -7.03 -8.69 -20.89
N GLY A 249 -7.32 -8.92 -22.18
CA GLY A 249 -6.87 -8.06 -23.28
C GLY A 249 -5.33 -7.95 -23.37
N ASP A 250 -4.82 -6.77 -23.78
CA ASP A 250 -3.41 -6.46 -24.00
C ASP A 250 -2.85 -5.43 -23.00
N LEU A 251 -3.59 -5.13 -21.93
CA LEU A 251 -3.25 -4.07 -21.01
C LEU A 251 -1.94 -4.34 -20.25
N ILE A 252 -1.66 -5.61 -19.95
CA ILE A 252 -0.43 -5.99 -19.24
C ILE A 252 0.81 -5.86 -20.13
N GLU A 253 0.68 -6.10 -21.43
CA GLU A 253 1.72 -5.85 -22.42
C GLU A 253 2.03 -4.36 -22.52
N LYS A 254 1.01 -3.51 -22.61
CA LYS A 254 1.16 -2.05 -22.61
C LYS A 254 1.86 -1.57 -21.32
N ALA A 255 1.48 -2.12 -20.18
CA ALA A 255 2.15 -1.84 -18.92
C ALA A 255 3.64 -2.25 -18.93
N ALA A 256 3.95 -3.43 -19.49
CA ALA A 256 5.32 -3.91 -19.63
C ALA A 256 6.16 -3.00 -20.55
N GLU A 257 5.59 -2.51 -21.64
CA GLU A 257 6.20 -1.57 -22.59
C GLU A 257 6.44 -0.20 -21.94
N ALA A 258 5.50 0.26 -21.10
CA ALA A 258 5.60 1.49 -20.32
C ALA A 258 6.63 1.40 -19.17
N GLY A 259 7.02 0.18 -18.77
CA GLY A 259 8.06 -0.04 -17.76
C GLY A 259 7.65 -0.84 -16.53
N LEU A 260 6.49 -1.51 -16.52
CA LEU A 260 6.13 -2.43 -15.44
C LEU A 260 7.14 -3.58 -15.35
N ARG A 261 7.71 -3.81 -14.14
CA ARG A 261 8.74 -4.84 -13.90
C ARG A 261 8.44 -5.73 -12.71
N SER A 262 7.53 -5.33 -11.86
CA SER A 262 7.07 -6.18 -10.76
C SER A 262 5.61 -5.89 -10.45
N VAL A 263 4.86 -6.93 -10.09
CA VAL A 263 3.45 -6.82 -9.76
C VAL A 263 3.15 -7.52 -8.44
N PHE A 264 2.42 -6.83 -7.55
CA PHE A 264 1.78 -7.47 -6.40
C PHE A 264 0.47 -8.08 -6.88
N LEU A 265 0.38 -9.42 -6.85
CA LEU A 265 -0.71 -10.17 -7.44
C LEU A 265 -1.51 -10.91 -6.36
N GLY A 266 -2.77 -10.52 -6.19
CA GLY A 266 -3.67 -11.14 -5.22
C GLY A 266 -4.24 -12.48 -5.71
N PHE A 267 -3.57 -13.58 -5.38
CA PHE A 267 -4.08 -14.94 -5.57
C PHE A 267 -5.10 -15.30 -4.50
N GLU A 268 -4.80 -14.99 -3.26
CA GLU A 268 -5.48 -15.25 -2.00
C GLU A 268 -5.59 -16.74 -1.68
N THR A 269 -6.30 -17.50 -2.50
CA THR A 269 -6.51 -18.94 -2.30
C THR A 269 -6.71 -19.67 -3.63
N PHE A 270 -6.46 -20.98 -3.63
CA PHE A 270 -6.73 -21.86 -4.77
C PHE A 270 -8.10 -22.56 -4.67
N SER A 271 -8.80 -22.48 -3.49
CA SER A 271 -10.11 -23.08 -3.30
C SER A 271 -11.21 -22.23 -3.94
N PRO A 272 -11.97 -22.79 -4.90
CA PRO A 272 -13.14 -22.11 -5.46
C PRO A 272 -14.21 -21.79 -4.41
N GLU A 273 -14.35 -22.62 -3.37
CA GLU A 273 -15.26 -22.44 -2.25
C GLU A 273 -14.88 -21.19 -1.46
N ASN A 274 -13.60 -21.05 -1.12
CA ASN A 274 -13.07 -19.87 -0.42
C ASN A 274 -13.19 -18.60 -1.26
N LEU A 275 -12.99 -18.67 -2.58
CA LEU A 275 -13.19 -17.54 -3.48
C LEU A 275 -14.65 -17.07 -3.52
N ARG A 276 -15.61 -18.02 -3.48
CA ARG A 276 -17.05 -17.70 -3.42
C ARG A 276 -17.44 -17.11 -2.07
N SER A 277 -17.05 -17.77 -0.97
CA SER A 277 -17.41 -17.35 0.39
C SER A 277 -16.81 -16.00 0.81
N SER A 278 -15.70 -15.60 0.19
CA SER A 278 -15.06 -14.30 0.42
C SER A 278 -15.39 -13.23 -0.65
N ASN A 279 -16.32 -13.55 -1.57
CA ASN A 279 -16.71 -12.68 -2.69
C ASN A 279 -15.52 -12.23 -3.58
N LYS A 280 -14.48 -13.06 -3.68
CA LYS A 280 -13.31 -12.85 -4.57
C LYS A 280 -13.60 -13.39 -5.99
N LEU A 281 -14.76 -13.08 -6.52
CA LEU A 281 -15.31 -13.69 -7.75
C LEU A 281 -14.47 -13.43 -9.00
N GLN A 282 -13.69 -12.33 -9.02
CA GLN A 282 -12.79 -12.02 -10.14
C GLN A 282 -11.67 -13.04 -10.33
N ASN A 283 -11.35 -13.84 -9.30
CA ASN A 283 -10.37 -14.92 -9.40
C ASN A 283 -11.02 -16.28 -9.69
N LEU A 284 -12.34 -16.40 -9.55
CA LEU A 284 -13.05 -17.65 -9.78
C LEU A 284 -12.89 -18.11 -11.23
N SER A 285 -12.58 -19.39 -11.41
CA SER A 285 -12.34 -20.00 -12.73
C SER A 285 -11.23 -19.34 -13.56
N LYS A 286 -10.29 -18.63 -12.93
CA LYS A 286 -9.11 -18.06 -13.61
C LYS A 286 -7.96 -19.05 -13.59
N ASP A 287 -7.25 -19.08 -14.69
CA ASP A 287 -6.03 -19.87 -14.82
C ASP A 287 -4.85 -19.09 -14.21
N TYR A 288 -4.46 -19.45 -12.99
CA TYR A 288 -3.35 -18.81 -12.28
C TYR A 288 -2.00 -19.12 -12.95
N VAL A 289 -1.86 -20.31 -13.53
CA VAL A 289 -0.63 -20.70 -14.26
C VAL A 289 -0.47 -19.84 -15.50
N ALA A 290 -1.50 -19.71 -16.31
CA ALA A 290 -1.47 -18.85 -17.51
C ALA A 290 -1.16 -17.39 -17.17
N ALA A 291 -1.67 -16.87 -16.04
CA ALA A 291 -1.35 -15.52 -15.60
C ALA A 291 0.14 -15.37 -15.21
N VAL A 292 0.70 -16.36 -14.51
CA VAL A 292 2.13 -16.39 -14.14
C VAL A 292 3.02 -16.49 -15.37
N GLU A 293 2.72 -17.41 -16.28
CA GLU A 293 3.47 -17.59 -17.54
C GLU A 293 3.46 -16.32 -18.39
N ARG A 294 2.29 -15.65 -18.49
CA ARG A 294 2.17 -14.38 -19.20
C ARG A 294 3.06 -13.29 -18.60
N LEU A 295 3.07 -13.13 -17.27
CA LEU A 295 3.93 -12.17 -16.59
C LEU A 295 5.42 -12.49 -16.78
N HIS A 296 5.81 -13.76 -16.67
CA HIS A 296 7.18 -14.20 -16.89
C HIS A 296 7.65 -13.97 -18.32
N SER A 297 6.79 -14.24 -19.32
CA SER A 297 7.11 -13.98 -20.73
C SER A 297 7.38 -12.50 -21.02
N LEU A 298 6.78 -11.60 -20.24
CA LEU A 298 6.99 -10.15 -20.30
C LEU A 298 8.16 -9.67 -19.43
N GLY A 299 8.80 -10.57 -18.68
CA GLY A 299 9.88 -10.25 -17.76
C GLY A 299 9.43 -9.48 -16.53
N ILE A 300 8.18 -9.69 -16.10
CA ILE A 300 7.60 -9.06 -14.91
C ILE A 300 7.75 -10.00 -13.72
N MET A 301 8.37 -9.54 -12.65
CA MET A 301 8.47 -10.27 -11.38
C MET A 301 7.13 -10.28 -10.65
N ILE A 302 6.87 -11.35 -9.90
CA ILE A 302 5.62 -11.55 -9.19
C ILE A 302 5.85 -11.56 -7.68
N ASN A 303 5.16 -10.66 -6.97
CA ASN A 303 4.95 -10.76 -5.54
C ASN A 303 3.54 -11.32 -5.31
N GLY A 304 3.44 -12.61 -5.01
CA GLY A 304 2.17 -13.29 -4.79
C GLY A 304 1.63 -13.03 -3.39
N SER A 305 0.36 -12.64 -3.29
CA SER A 305 -0.36 -12.51 -2.02
C SER A 305 -1.28 -13.71 -1.80
N PHE A 306 -1.17 -14.31 -0.61
CA PHE A 306 -1.95 -15.49 -0.20
C PHE A 306 -2.54 -15.28 1.19
N VAL A 307 -3.77 -15.77 1.41
CA VAL A 307 -4.49 -15.67 2.67
C VAL A 307 -4.77 -17.07 3.21
N PHE A 308 -4.46 -17.31 4.47
CA PHE A 308 -4.74 -18.54 5.20
C PHE A 308 -5.79 -18.30 6.28
N GLY A 309 -6.52 -19.36 6.63
CA GLY A 309 -7.57 -19.32 7.66
C GLY A 309 -8.94 -19.01 7.11
N LEU A 310 -9.15 -19.16 5.80
CA LEU A 310 -10.46 -19.18 5.19
C LEU A 310 -11.24 -20.45 5.61
N ASP A 311 -12.57 -20.40 5.60
CA ASP A 311 -13.41 -21.41 6.22
C ASP A 311 -13.29 -22.82 5.60
N HIS A 312 -12.86 -22.92 4.35
CA HIS A 312 -12.62 -24.19 3.65
C HIS A 312 -11.13 -24.57 3.57
N ASP A 313 -10.27 -23.96 4.36
CA ASP A 313 -8.86 -24.35 4.44
C ASP A 313 -8.70 -25.60 5.30
N ASP A 314 -7.87 -26.52 4.85
CA ASP A 314 -7.41 -27.71 5.57
C ASP A 314 -5.93 -27.59 5.98
N LYS A 315 -5.42 -28.57 6.72
CA LYS A 315 -4.02 -28.59 7.20
C LYS A 315 -2.97 -28.61 6.08
N ASP A 316 -3.35 -29.04 4.89
CA ASP A 316 -2.47 -29.11 3.72
C ASP A 316 -2.39 -27.79 2.93
N VAL A 317 -3.24 -26.80 3.23
CA VAL A 317 -3.29 -25.52 2.48
C VAL A 317 -1.93 -24.84 2.45
N PHE A 318 -1.19 -24.84 3.55
CA PHE A 318 0.13 -24.20 3.65
C PHE A 318 1.13 -24.85 2.70
N ARG A 319 1.21 -26.18 2.72
CA ARG A 319 2.12 -26.94 1.86
C ARG A 319 1.77 -26.76 0.39
N ARG A 320 0.51 -26.93 0.02
CA ARG A 320 0.05 -26.73 -1.37
C ARG A 320 0.38 -25.34 -1.88
N THR A 321 0.17 -24.31 -1.07
CA THR A 321 0.43 -22.92 -1.47
C THR A 321 1.92 -22.64 -1.65
N VAL A 322 2.76 -23.11 -0.73
CA VAL A 322 4.20 -22.91 -0.79
C VAL A 322 4.81 -23.68 -1.98
N GLU A 323 4.45 -24.95 -2.16
CA GLU A 323 4.93 -25.78 -3.27
C GLU A 323 4.53 -25.16 -4.61
N TRP A 324 3.27 -24.76 -4.78
CA TRP A 324 2.81 -24.09 -5.98
C TRP A 324 3.60 -22.80 -6.28
N GLY A 325 3.84 -21.98 -5.28
CA GLY A 325 4.60 -20.75 -5.45
C GLY A 325 6.05 -20.98 -5.88
N ILE A 326 6.69 -22.05 -5.36
CA ILE A 326 8.04 -22.46 -5.73
C ILE A 326 8.07 -23.03 -7.16
N GLU A 327 7.14 -23.93 -7.48
CA GLU A 327 7.05 -24.60 -8.79
C GLU A 327 6.80 -23.60 -9.93
N HIS A 328 6.02 -22.56 -9.67
CA HIS A 328 5.72 -21.51 -10.65
C HIS A 328 6.63 -20.28 -10.52
N SER A 329 7.78 -20.40 -9.85
CA SER A 329 8.81 -19.35 -9.78
C SER A 329 8.26 -17.98 -9.33
N ILE A 330 7.34 -17.98 -8.34
CA ILE A 330 6.87 -16.75 -7.70
C ILE A 330 8.06 -16.07 -7.02
N THR A 331 8.36 -14.82 -7.42
CA THR A 331 9.60 -14.14 -7.00
C THR A 331 9.61 -13.82 -5.52
N THR A 332 8.48 -13.35 -4.98
CA THR A 332 8.28 -13.18 -3.53
C THR A 332 6.84 -13.56 -3.18
N ALA A 333 6.62 -14.05 -1.98
CA ALA A 333 5.29 -14.34 -1.46
C ALA A 333 5.05 -13.59 -0.15
N THR A 334 3.86 -13.03 -0.04
CA THR A 334 3.34 -12.45 1.19
C THR A 334 2.17 -13.32 1.65
N PHE A 335 2.32 -13.92 2.82
CA PHE A 335 1.26 -14.70 3.44
C PHE A 335 0.56 -13.87 4.50
N HIS A 336 -0.75 -14.01 4.61
CA HIS A 336 -1.59 -13.33 5.56
C HIS A 336 -2.47 -14.33 6.29
N ILE A 337 -2.67 -14.14 7.58
CA ILE A 337 -3.80 -14.74 8.29
C ILE A 337 -5.01 -13.86 8.03
N LEU A 338 -6.13 -14.47 7.64
CA LEU A 338 -7.38 -13.75 7.42
C LEU A 338 -7.69 -12.88 8.63
N THR A 339 -7.89 -11.60 8.41
CA THR A 339 -8.13 -10.64 9.49
C THR A 339 -9.41 -9.87 9.19
N PRO A 340 -10.44 -10.05 10.02
CA PRO A 340 -11.72 -9.35 9.87
C PRO A 340 -11.57 -7.90 10.34
N TYR A 341 -11.19 -6.98 9.45
CA TYR A 341 -11.02 -5.56 9.79
C TYR A 341 -12.35 -4.90 10.12
N PRO A 342 -12.42 -4.06 11.18
CA PRO A 342 -13.63 -3.31 11.52
C PRO A 342 -14.22 -2.57 10.31
N GLY A 343 -15.55 -2.57 10.20
CA GLY A 343 -16.28 -1.95 9.09
C GLY A 343 -16.41 -2.82 7.83
N THR A 344 -15.64 -3.92 7.69
CA THR A 344 -15.78 -4.84 6.56
C THR A 344 -16.98 -5.77 6.72
N ARG A 345 -17.49 -6.32 5.61
CA ARG A 345 -18.57 -7.32 5.64
C ARG A 345 -18.15 -8.57 6.41
N LEU A 346 -16.89 -9.00 6.23
CA LEU A 346 -16.34 -10.13 6.97
C LEU A 346 -16.38 -9.90 8.49
N PHE A 347 -16.01 -8.70 8.95
CA PHE A 347 -16.07 -8.36 10.38
C PHE A 347 -17.50 -8.42 10.90
N GLN A 348 -18.44 -7.80 10.20
CA GLN A 348 -19.86 -7.78 10.58
C GLN A 348 -20.43 -9.20 10.64
N GLN A 349 -20.15 -10.04 9.65
CA GLN A 349 -20.57 -11.44 9.63
C GLN A 349 -20.00 -12.21 10.82
N MET A 350 -18.67 -12.17 11.03
CA MET A 350 -18.01 -12.89 12.12
C MET A 350 -18.45 -12.38 13.51
N GLN A 351 -18.78 -11.10 13.63
CA GLN A 351 -19.32 -10.53 14.85
C GLN A 351 -20.73 -11.07 15.14
N GLN A 352 -21.61 -11.11 14.14
CA GLN A 352 -22.96 -11.70 14.26
C GLN A 352 -22.92 -13.20 14.60
N GLU A 353 -21.96 -13.92 14.03
CA GLU A 353 -21.73 -15.35 14.31
C GLU A 353 -21.04 -15.60 15.67
N GLY A 354 -20.62 -14.56 16.40
CA GLY A 354 -19.87 -14.69 17.66
C GLY A 354 -18.48 -15.32 17.47
N ARG A 355 -17.86 -15.10 16.33
CA ARG A 355 -16.55 -15.66 15.97
C ARG A 355 -15.39 -14.72 16.31
N ILE A 356 -15.59 -13.44 16.53
CA ILE A 356 -14.49 -12.51 16.93
C ILE A 356 -14.03 -12.90 18.34
N THR A 357 -12.73 -13.18 18.51
CA THR A 357 -12.14 -13.61 19.78
C THR A 357 -11.35 -12.52 20.47
N SER A 358 -11.01 -11.44 19.77
CA SER A 358 -10.26 -10.32 20.31
C SER A 358 -10.67 -9.02 19.66
N TYR A 359 -10.88 -7.97 20.46
CA TYR A 359 -11.08 -6.60 20.02
C TYR A 359 -9.84 -5.74 20.35
N ASP A 360 -8.69 -6.36 20.55
CA ASP A 360 -7.42 -5.69 20.67
C ASP A 360 -6.90 -5.35 19.25
N TRP A 361 -7.06 -4.10 18.84
CA TRP A 361 -6.73 -3.64 17.50
C TRP A 361 -5.25 -3.82 17.13
N SER A 362 -4.36 -3.87 18.12
CA SER A 362 -2.93 -4.12 17.88
C SER A 362 -2.66 -5.51 17.28
N LYS A 363 -3.59 -6.46 17.47
CA LYS A 363 -3.51 -7.83 16.95
C LYS A 363 -4.08 -8.02 15.55
N TYR A 364 -4.65 -6.96 14.95
CA TYR A 364 -5.21 -7.01 13.59
C TYR A 364 -4.13 -6.80 12.52
N ASP A 365 -3.01 -7.50 12.68
CA ASP A 365 -1.76 -7.34 11.95
C ASP A 365 -1.55 -8.33 10.80
N THR A 366 -2.58 -9.13 10.45
CA THR A 366 -2.54 -10.24 9.48
C THR A 366 -1.60 -11.39 9.84
N ARG A 367 -1.15 -11.47 11.10
CA ARG A 367 -0.24 -12.51 11.61
C ARG A 367 -0.76 -13.16 12.87
N THR A 368 -1.71 -12.51 13.51
CA THR A 368 -2.37 -12.96 14.74
C THR A 368 -3.77 -13.42 14.42
N VAL A 369 -4.18 -14.57 14.99
CA VAL A 369 -5.52 -15.10 14.85
C VAL A 369 -6.42 -14.39 15.86
N VAL A 370 -7.41 -13.63 15.36
CA VAL A 370 -8.34 -12.83 16.17
C VAL A 370 -9.80 -13.29 16.07
N TYR A 371 -10.03 -14.48 15.51
CA TYR A 371 -11.35 -15.04 15.30
C TYR A 371 -11.34 -16.57 15.46
N LYS A 372 -12.52 -17.18 15.63
CA LYS A 372 -12.69 -18.64 15.62
C LYS A 372 -12.66 -19.15 14.19
N THR A 373 -11.66 -19.95 13.89
CA THR A 373 -11.47 -20.64 12.61
C THR A 373 -12.45 -21.81 12.48
N VAL A 374 -12.67 -22.31 11.25
CA VAL A 374 -13.57 -23.45 10.98
C VAL A 374 -12.77 -24.73 10.71
N GLY A 375 -11.96 -24.74 9.64
CA GLY A 375 -11.23 -25.94 9.20
C GLY A 375 -9.92 -26.22 9.95
N LEU A 376 -9.41 -25.24 10.71
CA LEU A 376 -8.14 -25.27 11.44
C LEU A 376 -8.35 -24.78 12.86
N THR A 377 -7.52 -25.20 13.80
CA THR A 377 -7.40 -24.51 15.09
C THR A 377 -6.56 -23.25 14.94
N ALA A 378 -6.67 -22.29 15.88
CA ALA A 378 -5.88 -21.07 15.87
C ALA A 378 -4.37 -21.36 15.91
N ASP A 379 -3.95 -22.37 16.67
CA ASP A 379 -2.56 -22.78 16.78
C ASP A 379 -2.06 -23.44 15.48
N GLU A 380 -2.85 -24.28 14.84
CA GLU A 380 -2.51 -24.89 13.55
C GLU A 380 -2.38 -23.83 12.47
N LEU A 381 -3.29 -22.84 12.45
CA LEU A 381 -3.22 -21.72 11.51
C LEU A 381 -1.95 -20.89 11.72
N LYS A 382 -1.63 -20.55 12.98
CA LYS A 382 -0.41 -19.77 13.29
C LYS A 382 0.87 -20.54 12.97
N GLN A 383 0.94 -21.83 13.34
CA GLN A 383 2.11 -22.68 13.04
C GLN A 383 2.28 -22.86 11.52
N GLY A 384 1.19 -23.11 10.80
CA GLY A 384 1.21 -23.23 9.34
C GLY A 384 1.64 -21.96 8.63
N TYR A 385 1.16 -20.81 9.10
CA TYR A 385 1.59 -19.48 8.61
C TYR A 385 3.11 -19.27 8.81
N ASP A 386 3.63 -19.53 10.01
CA ASP A 386 5.07 -19.38 10.32
C ASP A 386 5.93 -20.36 9.50
N TRP A 387 5.43 -21.61 9.34
CA TRP A 387 6.06 -22.62 8.50
C TRP A 387 6.11 -22.18 7.03
N ALA A 388 5.00 -21.62 6.49
CA ALA A 388 4.95 -21.20 5.09
C ALA A 388 5.99 -20.12 4.78
N TYR A 389 6.14 -19.11 5.65
CA TYR A 389 7.21 -18.12 5.50
C TYR A 389 8.61 -18.74 5.57
N LYS A 390 8.84 -19.60 6.56
CA LYS A 390 10.14 -20.25 6.76
C LYS A 390 10.49 -21.13 5.57
N GLU A 391 9.55 -21.93 5.08
CA GLU A 391 9.75 -22.89 4.01
C GLU A 391 9.92 -22.21 2.66
N PHE A 392 9.04 -21.27 2.30
CA PHE A 392 9.12 -20.56 1.03
C PHE A 392 10.49 -19.87 0.84
N TYR A 393 11.02 -19.27 1.91
CA TYR A 393 12.30 -18.55 1.88
C TYR A 393 13.51 -19.39 2.31
N ARG A 394 13.45 -20.72 2.30
CA ARG A 394 14.66 -21.56 2.44
C ARG A 394 15.55 -21.45 1.21
N TRP A 395 16.88 -21.44 1.41
CA TRP A 395 17.81 -21.30 0.31
C TRP A 395 17.59 -22.32 -0.81
N ASN A 396 17.34 -23.60 -0.47
CA ASN A 396 17.05 -24.62 -1.47
C ASN A 396 15.84 -24.27 -2.32
N ASN A 397 14.78 -23.72 -1.75
CA ASN A 397 13.57 -23.32 -2.43
C ASN A 397 13.78 -22.02 -3.24
N ILE A 398 14.58 -21.07 -2.72
CA ILE A 398 15.01 -19.90 -3.47
C ILE A 398 15.74 -20.28 -4.74
N PHE A 399 16.71 -21.20 -4.66
CA PHE A 399 17.42 -21.71 -5.84
C PHE A 399 16.48 -22.45 -6.78
N ARG A 400 15.65 -23.37 -6.27
CA ARG A 400 14.70 -24.13 -7.08
C ARG A 400 13.75 -23.22 -7.87
N ALA A 401 13.12 -22.21 -7.21
CA ALA A 401 12.27 -21.24 -7.86
C ALA A 401 13.05 -20.37 -8.88
N SER A 402 14.27 -19.97 -8.55
CA SER A 402 15.13 -19.18 -9.43
C SER A 402 15.46 -19.91 -10.73
N PHE A 403 15.82 -21.19 -10.64
CA PHE A 403 16.14 -22.03 -11.81
C PHE A 403 14.93 -22.45 -12.65
N GLY A 404 13.71 -22.22 -12.17
CA GLY A 404 12.49 -22.42 -12.93
C GLY A 404 12.27 -21.41 -14.06
N HIS A 405 13.07 -20.33 -14.16
CA HIS A 405 12.99 -19.37 -15.25
C HIS A 405 13.81 -19.82 -16.47
N ASP A 406 13.36 -19.52 -17.68
CA ASP A 406 13.94 -19.97 -18.95
C ASP A 406 15.29 -19.30 -19.28
N ASN A 407 15.60 -18.14 -18.70
CA ASN A 407 16.82 -17.42 -19.01
C ASN A 407 17.62 -17.01 -17.77
N LEU A 408 18.95 -17.05 -17.89
CA LEU A 408 19.90 -16.78 -16.82
C LEU A 408 19.66 -15.42 -16.14
N LYS A 409 19.18 -14.44 -16.87
CA LYS A 409 18.97 -13.10 -16.37
C LYS A 409 17.78 -13.01 -15.42
N GLN A 410 16.67 -13.66 -15.76
CA GLN A 410 15.53 -13.79 -14.87
C GLN A 410 15.90 -14.63 -13.64
N GLN A 411 16.68 -15.71 -13.84
CA GLN A 411 17.21 -16.53 -12.74
C GLN A 411 18.01 -15.70 -11.75
N LEU A 412 18.96 -14.90 -12.23
CA LEU A 412 19.78 -14.03 -11.38
C LEU A 412 18.95 -12.92 -10.72
N ALA A 413 18.06 -12.28 -11.46
CA ALA A 413 17.17 -11.25 -10.91
C ALA A 413 16.28 -11.82 -9.79
N HIS A 414 15.70 -13.00 -9.99
CA HIS A 414 14.91 -13.71 -8.98
C HIS A 414 15.75 -14.01 -7.73
N LEU A 415 16.94 -14.62 -7.93
CA LEU A 415 17.84 -14.98 -6.83
C LEU A 415 18.25 -13.77 -5.99
N PHE A 416 18.66 -12.68 -6.64
CA PHE A 416 19.09 -11.46 -5.96
C PHE A 416 17.91 -10.75 -5.30
N TYR A 417 16.76 -10.69 -5.94
CA TYR A 417 15.57 -10.02 -5.39
C TYR A 417 15.06 -10.78 -4.16
N MET A 418 14.83 -12.09 -4.27
CA MET A 418 14.32 -12.93 -3.20
C MET A 418 15.33 -13.09 -2.05
N GLY A 419 16.59 -13.39 -2.37
CA GLY A 419 17.66 -13.53 -1.38
C GLY A 419 17.97 -12.20 -0.69
N GLY A 420 18.13 -11.12 -1.45
CA GLY A 420 18.40 -9.77 -0.93
C GLY A 420 17.29 -9.26 -0.02
N TRP A 421 16.02 -9.49 -0.40
CA TRP A 421 14.87 -9.04 0.37
C TRP A 421 14.76 -9.70 1.74
N LYS A 422 14.90 -11.04 1.81
CA LYS A 422 14.60 -11.79 3.04
C LYS A 422 15.83 -12.19 3.86
N LYS A 423 16.96 -12.45 3.22
CA LYS A 423 18.13 -12.97 3.96
C LYS A 423 19.03 -11.88 4.53
N PHE A 424 18.95 -10.68 3.98
CA PHE A 424 19.70 -9.54 4.47
C PHE A 424 18.87 -8.62 5.38
N GLU A 425 17.77 -9.10 5.97
CA GLU A 425 16.91 -8.34 6.87
C GLU A 425 17.67 -7.62 8.01
N PRO A 426 18.68 -8.23 8.68
CA PRO A 426 19.51 -7.52 9.67
C PRO A 426 20.32 -6.36 9.08
N PHE A 427 20.78 -6.49 7.83
CA PHE A 427 21.51 -5.41 7.14
C PHE A 427 20.59 -4.23 6.80
N TRP A 428 19.36 -4.51 6.43
CA TRP A 428 18.37 -3.46 6.16
C TRP A 428 18.09 -2.61 7.41
N ASN A 429 18.02 -3.21 8.59
CA ASN A 429 17.86 -2.47 9.84
C ASN A 429 19.00 -1.49 10.09
N PHE A 430 20.23 -1.88 9.79
CA PHE A 430 21.37 -1.00 9.87
C PHE A 430 21.24 0.18 8.89
N MET A 431 20.87 -0.08 7.63
CA MET A 431 20.69 0.95 6.61
C MET A 431 19.56 1.93 6.96
N ILE A 432 18.43 1.44 7.50
CA ILE A 432 17.32 2.27 7.97
C ILE A 432 17.80 3.22 9.08
N ARG A 433 18.55 2.69 10.04
CA ARG A 433 19.03 3.44 11.21
C ARG A 433 19.97 4.58 10.82
N TYR A 434 20.84 4.37 9.83
CA TYR A 434 21.83 5.36 9.39
C TYR A 434 21.34 6.26 8.25
N GLY A 435 20.09 6.12 7.80
CA GLY A 435 19.46 7.08 6.88
C GLY A 435 20.01 7.10 5.46
N HIS A 436 20.44 5.95 4.93
CA HIS A 436 21.03 5.86 3.58
C HIS A 436 20.24 4.92 2.64
N LEU A 437 18.97 4.65 2.93
CA LEU A 437 18.16 3.73 2.13
C LEU A 437 18.03 4.16 0.67
N ASN A 438 17.90 5.44 0.40
CA ASN A 438 17.82 5.96 -0.97
C ASN A 438 19.05 5.67 -1.83
N ARG A 439 20.22 5.41 -1.23
CA ARG A 439 21.43 5.00 -1.96
C ARG A 439 21.34 3.60 -2.56
N MET A 440 20.41 2.78 -2.08
CA MET A 440 20.12 1.46 -2.64
C MET A 440 19.18 1.50 -3.84
N LEU A 441 18.52 2.64 -4.09
CA LEU A 441 17.57 2.80 -5.19
C LEU A 441 18.19 2.47 -6.58
N PRO A 442 19.43 2.90 -6.93
CA PRO A 442 20.05 2.51 -8.19
C PRO A 442 20.25 0.99 -8.35
N VAL A 443 20.51 0.28 -7.25
CA VAL A 443 20.61 -1.19 -7.26
C VAL A 443 19.25 -1.81 -7.55
N LEU A 444 18.19 -1.32 -6.90
CA LEU A 444 16.81 -1.74 -7.18
C LEU A 444 16.43 -1.45 -8.63
N GLU A 445 16.76 -0.26 -9.13
CA GLU A 445 16.51 0.12 -10.52
C GLU A 445 17.20 -0.82 -11.52
N GLN A 446 18.44 -1.22 -11.24
CA GLN A 446 19.17 -2.19 -12.07
C GLN A 446 18.55 -3.59 -12.02
N LEU A 447 18.11 -4.05 -10.85
CA LEU A 447 17.46 -5.35 -10.69
C LEU A 447 16.11 -5.41 -11.41
N LEU A 448 15.36 -4.30 -11.39
CA LEU A 448 14.08 -4.17 -12.04
C LEU A 448 14.21 -3.89 -13.56
N ALA A 449 15.27 -3.19 -13.98
CA ALA A 449 15.50 -2.85 -15.37
C ALA A 449 15.80 -4.09 -16.20
N ASN A 450 14.78 -4.68 -16.78
CA ASN A 450 14.94 -5.71 -17.78
C ASN A 450 15.64 -5.10 -18.99
N THR A 451 16.68 -5.75 -19.53
CA THR A 451 17.64 -5.23 -20.50
C THR A 451 17.14 -5.16 -21.94
N ARG A 452 15.86 -4.98 -22.18
CA ARG A 452 15.45 -4.43 -23.46
C ARG A 452 15.85 -2.95 -23.45
N ARG A 453 16.91 -2.60 -24.17
CA ARG A 453 17.22 -1.20 -24.51
C ARG A 453 15.99 -0.63 -25.20
N GLN A 454 15.17 0.14 -24.47
CA GLN A 454 14.24 1.06 -25.09
C GLN A 454 15.07 2.09 -25.85
N LYS A 455 14.91 2.18 -27.17
CA LYS A 455 15.45 3.31 -27.92
C LYS A 455 14.76 4.56 -27.38
N ALA A 456 15.54 5.41 -26.74
CA ALA A 456 15.08 6.72 -26.31
C ALA A 456 14.62 7.50 -27.54
N SER A 457 13.33 7.77 -27.63
CA SER A 457 12.79 8.70 -28.61
C SER A 457 11.56 9.40 -28.01
N ARG A 458 11.83 10.47 -27.28
CA ARG A 458 11.01 11.69 -27.20
C ARG A 458 11.72 12.70 -26.27
N PRO A 459 11.81 13.98 -26.65
CA PRO A 459 12.27 15.03 -25.76
C PRO A 459 11.22 15.29 -24.68
N SER A 460 11.66 15.56 -23.45
CA SER A 460 10.80 15.87 -22.30
C SER A 460 9.87 17.05 -22.64
N LEU A 461 8.61 16.91 -22.31
CA LEU A 461 7.56 17.92 -22.44
C LEU A 461 7.83 19.22 -21.61
N ALA A 462 8.86 19.19 -20.76
CA ALA A 462 9.23 20.33 -19.90
C ALA A 462 9.74 21.57 -20.65
N LYS A 463 9.94 21.54 -21.98
CA LYS A 463 10.46 22.68 -22.74
C LYS A 463 9.39 23.49 -23.50
N THR A 464 8.12 23.08 -23.49
CA THR A 464 7.08 23.75 -24.29
C THR A 464 6.18 24.69 -23.49
N ALA A 465 6.29 24.73 -22.18
CA ALA A 465 5.42 25.56 -21.32
C ALA A 465 5.99 26.92 -20.90
N LEU A 466 7.20 27.28 -21.34
CA LEU A 466 7.87 28.56 -20.98
C LEU A 466 7.97 29.57 -22.14
N GLY A 467 7.13 29.45 -23.13
CA GLY A 467 7.14 30.38 -24.24
C GLY A 467 5.75 30.79 -24.71
N LYS A 468 5.01 31.56 -23.91
CA LYS A 468 3.99 32.52 -24.38
C LYS A 468 3.19 33.08 -23.19
N VAL A 469 3.80 34.03 -22.47
CA VAL A 469 3.06 35.16 -21.89
C VAL A 469 3.98 36.35 -22.02
N ALA A 470 3.82 37.09 -23.13
CA ALA A 470 4.20 38.48 -23.28
C ALA A 470 3.07 39.14 -24.09
N PHE A 471 2.52 40.18 -23.49
CA PHE A 471 1.45 41.11 -23.84
C PHE A 471 0.06 40.73 -23.33
#